data_8859d477b3aa96be1c4c6d8e91f42164
#
_entry.id   8859d477b3aa96be1c4c6d8e91f42164
#
_cell.length_a   1.000
_cell.length_b   1.000
_cell.length_c   1.000
_cell.angle_alpha   90.00
_cell.angle_beta   90.00
_cell.angle_gamma   90.00
#
_symmetry.space_group_name_H-M   'P 1'
#
loop_
_entity.id
_entity.type
_entity.pdbx_description
1 polymer ?
#
loop_
_entity_poly.entity_id
_entity_poly.type
_entity_poly.pdbx_seq_one_letter_code
_entity_poly.pdbx_strand_id
1 'polypeptide(L)'
;MCFDEISGISFDKKDGINIMKGYMESGEFSRGKESIRADGCVAMVGNFDVDVEHQQRIGHLFEPLPPEMRHDTALMDRVHAYVPGWDVPKMAKELFTDHFGLVSDFLSECWTQLRPVGRAAVLQDRVFIGGALSGRDTWAVQKTVSGLAKLIYPDPHAAIPEEDLEWMIRLAMECRRRVKEQQKRIVPAEYRNTHFSYTIGPDGVEKFVVTTELQSENEIGTDPLPPGQVWSISPGNMDEHPGLYRIEVTSGPGSGVKILNRPQPPAFVESTRYGEQNLYTRARELVGDRDPRGHEFSVQLRAFDTSRSGPGLGLGVLLGLCGALLQKSVKGGLVVAGALNLGGSIDPIHNAVEIAELAIDKGATALLMPVSSRKQLFNLPDDLATKIDIQFYLDSKEALVKSLAD
;
A
#
# COMPACT_ATOMS: atom_id res chain seq x y z
N MET A 1 2.72 2.49 29.87
CA MET A 1 1.67 1.45 29.86
C MET A 1 1.89 0.60 28.62
N CYS A 2 2.02 -0.71 28.76
CA CYS A 2 2.13 -1.64 27.64
C CYS A 2 0.89 -2.53 27.63
N PHE A 3 0.20 -2.57 26.51
CA PHE A 3 -0.87 -3.50 26.22
C PHE A 3 -0.27 -4.65 25.40
N ASP A 4 -0.06 -5.76 26.05
CA ASP A 4 0.38 -6.99 25.39
C ASP A 4 -0.85 -7.76 24.90
N GLU A 5 -0.70 -8.48 23.77
CA GLU A 5 -1.81 -9.19 23.12
C GLU A 5 -3.04 -8.29 22.91
N ILE A 6 -2.83 -7.12 22.30
CA ILE A 6 -3.85 -6.07 22.16
C ILE A 6 -5.16 -6.59 21.50
N SER A 7 -5.09 -7.63 20.68
CA SER A 7 -6.25 -8.26 20.04
C SER A 7 -7.25 -8.89 21.03
N GLY A 8 -6.77 -9.27 22.20
CA GLY A 8 -7.59 -9.86 23.28
C GLY A 8 -8.26 -8.82 24.17
N ILE A 9 -7.98 -7.54 23.99
CA ILE A 9 -8.53 -6.47 24.84
C ILE A 9 -9.82 -5.95 24.24
N SER A 10 -10.85 -5.78 25.07
CA SER A 10 -12.11 -5.13 24.69
C SER A 10 -12.24 -3.81 25.42
N PHE A 11 -12.58 -2.77 24.69
CA PHE A 11 -12.94 -1.48 25.26
C PHE A 11 -14.47 -1.37 25.31
N ASP A 12 -15.06 -1.68 26.43
CA ASP A 12 -16.51 -1.74 26.63
C ASP A 12 -17.28 -0.43 26.35
N LYS A 13 -16.56 0.69 26.15
CA LYS A 13 -17.17 1.99 25.88
C LYS A 13 -16.31 2.83 24.94
N LYS A 14 -16.97 3.54 24.00
CA LYS A 14 -16.35 4.59 23.17
C LYS A 14 -15.63 5.67 24.01
N ASP A 15 -16.03 5.86 25.25
CA ASP A 15 -15.40 6.81 26.17
C ASP A 15 -13.95 6.43 26.49
N GLY A 16 -13.62 5.15 26.61
CA GLY A 16 -12.23 4.70 26.85
C GLY A 16 -11.27 5.08 25.73
N ILE A 17 -11.70 4.94 24.48
CA ILE A 17 -10.90 5.32 23.30
C ILE A 17 -10.72 6.83 23.24
N ASN A 18 -11.77 7.61 23.55
CA ASN A 18 -11.67 9.07 23.56
C ASN A 18 -10.74 9.57 24.67
N ILE A 19 -10.76 8.95 25.85
CA ILE A 19 -9.82 9.24 26.93
C ILE A 19 -8.37 8.91 26.47
N MET A 20 -8.17 7.76 25.84
CA MET A 20 -6.87 7.38 25.30
C MET A 20 -6.37 8.37 24.24
N LYS A 21 -7.22 8.77 23.29
CA LYS A 21 -6.87 9.78 22.28
C LYS A 21 -6.50 11.12 22.92
N GLY A 22 -7.25 11.58 23.92
CA GLY A 22 -6.94 12.77 24.69
C GLY A 22 -5.59 12.67 25.39
N TYR A 23 -5.34 11.57 26.08
CA TYR A 23 -4.08 11.30 26.76
C TYR A 23 -2.88 11.25 25.79
N MET A 24 -3.02 10.54 24.67
CA MET A 24 -1.94 10.46 23.66
C MET A 24 -1.59 11.83 23.06
N GLU A 25 -2.52 12.78 23.05
CA GLU A 25 -2.29 14.13 22.51
C GLU A 25 -1.72 15.07 23.55
N SER A 26 -2.32 15.16 24.74
CA SER A 26 -1.99 16.17 25.75
C SER A 26 -1.17 15.65 26.92
N GLY A 27 -1.09 14.35 27.15
CA GLY A 27 -0.56 13.75 28.37
C GLY A 27 -1.52 13.89 29.55
N GLU A 28 -2.76 14.33 29.33
CA GLU A 28 -3.75 14.55 30.37
C GLU A 28 -5.00 13.69 30.16
N PHE A 29 -5.60 13.24 31.23
CA PHE A 29 -6.91 12.61 31.20
C PHE A 29 -7.76 13.06 32.37
N SER A 30 -9.08 13.11 32.16
CA SER A 30 -10.02 13.54 33.18
C SER A 30 -10.57 12.35 33.97
N ARG A 31 -10.54 12.45 35.27
CA ARG A 31 -11.22 11.53 36.20
C ARG A 31 -12.24 12.31 37.02
N GLY A 32 -13.49 12.26 36.57
CA GLY A 32 -14.54 13.11 37.15
C GLY A 32 -14.33 14.58 36.83
N LYS A 33 -14.11 15.42 37.86
CA LYS A 33 -13.91 16.86 37.72
C LYS A 33 -12.41 17.26 37.67
N GLU A 34 -11.50 16.31 37.91
CA GLU A 34 -10.07 16.57 37.98
C GLU A 34 -9.38 16.15 36.68
N SER A 35 -8.47 17.00 36.20
CA SER A 35 -7.53 16.66 35.13
C SER A 35 -6.27 16.14 35.76
N ILE A 36 -5.85 14.93 35.35
CA ILE A 36 -4.64 14.26 35.83
C ILE A 36 -3.62 14.27 34.70
N ARG A 37 -2.45 14.82 34.94
CA ARG A 37 -1.32 14.76 34.02
C ARG A 37 -0.47 13.53 34.32
N ALA A 38 -0.06 12.82 33.28
CA ALA A 38 0.83 11.69 33.40
C ALA A 38 1.86 11.67 32.26
N ASP A 39 3.07 11.19 32.56
CA ASP A 39 4.20 11.17 31.61
C ASP A 39 4.47 9.77 31.03
N GLY A 40 3.54 8.83 31.20
CA GLY A 40 3.66 7.47 30.66
C GLY A 40 3.45 7.42 29.15
N CYS A 41 4.23 6.63 28.44
CA CYS A 41 3.90 6.31 27.05
C CYS A 41 2.91 5.14 26.97
N VAL A 42 2.22 5.04 25.84
CA VAL A 42 1.35 3.90 25.51
C VAL A 42 2.06 3.07 24.44
N ALA A 43 2.27 1.80 24.72
CA ALA A 43 2.77 0.80 23.78
C ALA A 43 1.70 -0.28 23.60
N MET A 44 1.50 -0.72 22.38
CA MET A 44 0.58 -1.80 22.02
C MET A 44 1.36 -2.85 21.26
N VAL A 45 1.24 -4.11 21.69
CA VAL A 45 1.91 -5.26 21.08
C VAL A 45 0.82 -6.24 20.64
N GLY A 46 0.94 -6.74 19.43
CA GLY A 46 -0.01 -7.69 18.86
C GLY A 46 0.65 -8.55 17.79
N ASN A 47 0.04 -9.69 17.50
CA ASN A 47 0.47 -10.61 16.47
C ASN A 47 -0.53 -10.63 15.32
N PHE A 48 -0.07 -10.99 14.13
CA PHE A 48 -0.94 -11.33 13.01
C PHE A 48 -1.22 -12.84 13.02
N ASP A 49 -2.40 -13.22 12.58
CA ASP A 49 -2.78 -14.62 12.35
C ASP A 49 -2.19 -15.18 11.04
N VAL A 50 -1.66 -14.29 10.20
CA VAL A 50 -1.07 -14.59 8.90
C VAL A 50 0.26 -13.84 8.76
N ASP A 51 1.06 -14.15 7.73
CA ASP A 51 2.26 -13.38 7.44
C ASP A 51 1.93 -11.92 7.06
N VAL A 52 2.92 -11.03 7.19
CA VAL A 52 2.71 -9.59 6.99
C VAL A 52 2.33 -9.23 5.55
N GLU A 53 2.84 -9.96 4.56
CA GLU A 53 2.49 -9.72 3.16
C GLU A 53 1.04 -10.08 2.90
N HIS A 54 0.59 -11.22 3.44
CA HIS A 54 -0.80 -11.61 3.35
C HIS A 54 -1.70 -10.64 4.11
N GLN A 55 -1.30 -10.20 5.31
CA GLN A 55 -2.04 -9.21 6.09
C GLN A 55 -2.25 -7.91 5.31
N GLN A 56 -1.23 -7.44 4.62
CA GLN A 56 -1.33 -6.24 3.79
C GLN A 56 -2.22 -6.43 2.55
N ARG A 57 -2.32 -7.63 2.02
CA ARG A 57 -3.24 -7.92 0.90
C ARG A 57 -4.70 -7.97 1.33
N ILE A 58 -4.96 -8.44 2.55
CA ILE A 58 -6.34 -8.66 3.02
C ILE A 58 -6.91 -7.52 3.86
N GLY A 59 -6.07 -6.61 4.36
CA GLY A 59 -6.47 -5.53 5.26
C GLY A 59 -5.34 -4.54 5.50
N HIS A 60 -5.14 -4.16 6.74
CA HIS A 60 -4.11 -3.22 7.16
C HIS A 60 -3.37 -3.69 8.43
N LEU A 61 -2.23 -3.06 8.73
CA LEU A 61 -1.36 -3.47 9.86
C LEU A 61 -1.98 -3.21 11.25
N PHE A 62 -3.09 -2.48 11.34
CA PHE A 62 -3.82 -2.26 12.58
C PHE A 62 -5.00 -3.22 12.79
N GLU A 63 -5.16 -4.25 11.94
CA GLU A 63 -6.18 -5.28 12.13
C GLU A 63 -6.15 -5.99 13.51
N PRO A 64 -4.96 -6.23 14.13
CA PRO A 64 -4.92 -6.81 15.48
C PRO A 64 -5.49 -5.92 16.58
N LEU A 65 -5.73 -4.63 16.32
CA LEU A 65 -6.39 -3.77 17.30
C LEU A 65 -7.85 -4.19 17.55
N PRO A 66 -8.41 -3.90 18.74
CA PRO A 66 -9.83 -4.06 19.01
C PRO A 66 -10.71 -3.46 17.91
N PRO A 67 -11.88 -4.05 17.61
CA PRO A 67 -12.75 -3.59 16.52
C PRO A 67 -13.08 -2.10 16.55
N GLU A 68 -13.20 -1.52 17.76
CA GLU A 68 -13.53 -0.12 17.96
C GLU A 68 -12.35 0.82 17.61
N MET A 69 -11.12 0.30 17.53
CA MET A 69 -9.90 1.07 17.31
C MET A 69 -9.34 0.90 15.90
N ARG A 70 -9.53 -0.28 15.27
CA ARG A 70 -8.85 -0.67 14.03
C ARG A 70 -9.15 0.21 12.81
N HIS A 71 -10.26 0.95 12.82
CA HIS A 71 -10.64 1.88 11.75
C HIS A 71 -10.70 3.35 12.23
N ASP A 72 -10.29 3.62 13.47
CA ASP A 72 -10.24 4.99 14.00
C ASP A 72 -8.96 5.71 13.52
N THR A 73 -9.05 6.41 12.39
CA THR A 73 -7.93 7.16 11.81
C THR A 73 -7.44 8.27 12.74
N ALA A 74 -8.31 8.83 13.59
CA ALA A 74 -7.93 9.84 14.56
C ALA A 74 -7.08 9.26 15.71
N LEU A 75 -7.32 8.00 16.11
CA LEU A 75 -6.44 7.27 17.03
C LEU A 75 -5.09 6.98 16.35
N MET A 76 -5.13 6.45 15.12
CA MET A 76 -3.91 6.13 14.36
C MET A 76 -3.02 7.37 14.18
N ASP A 77 -3.63 8.53 13.94
CA ASP A 77 -2.90 9.78 13.76
C ASP A 77 -2.09 10.19 14.99
N ARG A 78 -2.43 9.65 16.18
CA ARG A 78 -1.73 9.85 17.45
C ARG A 78 -0.67 8.78 17.75
N VAL A 79 -0.62 7.71 16.98
CA VAL A 79 0.44 6.70 17.08
C VAL A 79 1.71 7.25 16.46
N HIS A 80 2.75 7.49 17.27
CA HIS A 80 3.98 8.12 16.79
C HIS A 80 4.83 7.21 15.91
N ALA A 81 4.89 5.92 16.27
CA ALA A 81 5.75 4.96 15.58
C ALA A 81 5.08 3.59 15.53
N TYR A 82 5.19 2.93 14.39
CA TYR A 82 4.87 1.53 14.21
C TYR A 82 6.18 0.75 14.00
N VAL A 83 6.53 -0.10 14.95
CA VAL A 83 7.74 -0.91 14.89
C VAL A 83 7.41 -2.27 14.29
N PRO A 84 8.05 -2.67 13.18
CA PRO A 84 7.79 -3.93 12.51
C PRO A 84 8.42 -5.10 13.28
N GLY A 85 7.61 -5.83 14.05
CA GLY A 85 8.09 -6.98 14.84
C GLY A 85 8.68 -8.10 13.97
N TRP A 86 8.27 -8.21 12.71
CA TRP A 86 8.80 -9.20 11.75
C TRP A 86 10.25 -8.92 11.32
N ASP A 87 10.72 -7.68 11.44
CA ASP A 87 12.12 -7.30 11.18
C ASP A 87 13.04 -7.57 12.39
N VAL A 88 12.46 -7.84 13.55
CA VAL A 88 13.23 -8.18 14.76
C VAL A 88 13.59 -9.66 14.74
N PRO A 89 14.88 -10.02 14.82
CA PRO A 89 15.29 -11.42 14.87
C PRO A 89 14.62 -12.19 16.00
N LYS A 90 14.12 -13.39 15.70
CA LYS A 90 13.60 -14.27 16.73
C LYS A 90 14.72 -14.62 17.72
N MET A 91 14.36 -14.68 19.01
CA MET A 91 15.29 -15.07 20.04
C MET A 91 15.91 -16.43 19.70
N ALA A 92 17.22 -16.43 19.54
CA ALA A 92 18.03 -17.60 19.26
C ALA A 92 19.21 -17.66 20.26
N LYS A 93 19.74 -18.85 20.48
CA LYS A 93 20.78 -19.04 21.48
C LYS A 93 22.03 -18.21 21.22
N GLU A 94 22.30 -17.95 19.95
CA GLU A 94 23.46 -17.19 19.48
C GLU A 94 23.32 -15.67 19.75
N LEU A 95 22.10 -15.19 20.08
CA LEU A 95 21.84 -13.80 20.44
C LEU A 95 22.06 -13.51 21.94
N PHE A 96 22.26 -14.55 22.76
CA PHE A 96 22.60 -14.35 24.17
C PHE A 96 24.09 -14.09 24.30
N THR A 97 24.42 -13.10 25.10
CA THR A 97 25.81 -12.83 25.48
C THR A 97 26.15 -13.50 26.82
N ASP A 98 27.39 -13.91 26.97
CA ASP A 98 27.98 -14.36 28.21
C ASP A 98 28.82 -13.26 28.90
N HIS A 99 28.85 -12.07 28.32
CA HIS A 99 29.50 -10.89 28.90
C HIS A 99 28.63 -10.22 29.96
N PHE A 100 29.28 -9.51 30.86
CA PHE A 100 28.58 -8.68 31.84
C PHE A 100 27.86 -7.53 31.14
N GLY A 101 26.58 -7.33 31.46
CA GLY A 101 25.77 -6.22 30.99
C GLY A 101 25.40 -5.28 32.15
N LEU A 102 24.79 -4.16 31.80
CA LEU A 102 24.22 -3.27 32.81
C LEU A 102 22.96 -3.91 33.41
N VAL A 103 22.80 -3.72 34.73
CA VAL A 103 21.60 -4.17 35.44
C VAL A 103 20.39 -3.43 34.89
N SER A 104 19.32 -4.14 34.56
CA SER A 104 18.11 -3.58 33.94
C SER A 104 17.48 -2.47 34.78
N ASP A 105 17.50 -2.57 36.10
CA ASP A 105 16.96 -1.55 37.00
C ASP A 105 17.77 -0.26 36.94
N PHE A 106 19.10 -0.36 36.83
CA PHE A 106 19.96 0.81 36.63
C PHE A 106 19.69 1.49 35.29
N LEU A 107 19.57 0.73 34.20
CA LEU A 107 19.22 1.27 32.88
C LEU A 107 17.85 1.94 32.92
N SER A 108 16.86 1.33 33.55
CA SER A 108 15.51 1.88 33.69
C SER A 108 15.54 3.23 34.40
N GLU A 109 16.35 3.36 35.48
CA GLU A 109 16.50 4.63 36.17
C GLU A 109 17.20 5.67 35.31
N CYS A 110 18.27 5.31 34.61
CA CYS A 110 18.93 6.22 33.65
C CYS A 110 17.96 6.75 32.61
N TRP A 111 17.14 5.89 32.01
CA TRP A 111 16.15 6.30 31.01
C TRP A 111 15.03 7.16 31.61
N THR A 112 14.68 6.90 32.87
CA THR A 112 13.70 7.73 33.59
C THR A 112 14.24 9.15 33.80
N GLN A 113 15.51 9.30 34.16
CA GLN A 113 16.18 10.58 34.31
C GLN A 113 16.32 11.34 32.96
N LEU A 114 16.53 10.60 31.84
CA LEU A 114 16.61 11.19 30.50
C LEU A 114 15.24 11.59 29.92
N ARG A 115 14.14 11.10 30.51
CA ARG A 115 12.78 11.35 29.96
C ARG A 115 12.44 12.82 29.80
N PRO A 116 12.66 13.71 30.80
CA PRO A 116 12.33 15.13 30.69
C PRO A 116 13.27 15.92 29.77
N VAL A 117 14.42 15.35 29.41
CA VAL A 117 15.41 16.02 28.57
C VAL A 117 14.99 15.97 27.11
N GLY A 118 14.69 17.09 26.49
CA GLY A 118 14.37 17.18 25.05
C GLY A 118 15.65 17.22 24.20
N ARG A 119 15.71 16.40 23.14
CA ARG A 119 16.83 16.37 22.17
C ARG A 119 16.36 16.68 20.73
N ALA A 120 15.14 17.19 20.53
CA ALA A 120 14.62 17.51 19.20
C ALA A 120 15.43 18.64 18.51
N ALA A 121 16.09 19.51 19.28
CA ALA A 121 16.96 20.57 18.76
C ALA A 121 18.15 20.03 17.92
N VAL A 122 18.52 18.76 18.03
CA VAL A 122 19.58 18.15 17.21
C VAL A 122 19.26 18.17 15.70
N LEU A 123 17.99 18.32 15.34
CA LEU A 123 17.53 18.43 13.95
C LEU A 123 17.62 19.84 13.39
N GLN A 124 17.66 20.86 14.28
CA GLN A 124 17.63 22.26 13.88
C GLN A 124 18.82 22.60 12.97
N ASP A 125 18.55 23.27 11.86
CA ASP A 125 19.54 23.70 10.85
C ASP A 125 20.37 22.58 10.21
N ARG A 126 20.05 21.30 10.54
CA ARG A 126 20.74 20.12 10.05
C ARG A 126 19.86 19.21 9.22
N VAL A 127 18.58 19.08 9.57
CA VAL A 127 17.62 18.22 8.87
C VAL A 127 16.36 19.01 8.56
N PHE A 128 16.01 19.04 7.29
CA PHE A 128 14.79 19.67 6.79
C PHE A 128 13.79 18.58 6.40
N ILE A 129 12.65 18.59 7.06
CA ILE A 129 11.57 17.62 6.84
C ILE A 129 10.71 18.11 5.68
N GLY A 130 10.36 17.23 4.76
CA GLY A 130 9.58 17.52 3.56
C GLY A 130 8.20 18.10 3.85
N GLY A 131 7.75 19.00 2.98
CA GLY A 131 6.53 19.80 3.17
C GLY A 131 5.20 19.06 3.05
N ALA A 132 5.21 17.77 2.62
CA ALA A 132 3.99 16.95 2.49
C ALA A 132 3.51 16.34 3.81
N LEU A 133 4.27 16.52 4.91
CA LEU A 133 3.94 16.00 6.23
C LEU A 133 3.05 16.95 7.01
N SER A 134 2.06 16.40 7.72
CA SER A 134 1.28 17.16 8.67
C SER A 134 2.10 17.55 9.91
N GLY A 135 1.62 18.52 10.69
CA GLY A 135 2.27 18.89 11.95
C GLY A 135 2.40 17.73 12.93
N ARG A 136 1.42 16.80 12.96
CA ARG A 136 1.47 15.57 13.77
C ARG A 136 2.53 14.59 13.28
N ASP A 137 2.70 14.45 11.97
CA ASP A 137 3.74 13.57 11.40
C ASP A 137 5.12 14.10 11.74
N THR A 138 5.34 15.40 11.53
CA THR A 138 6.59 16.07 11.87
C THR A 138 6.93 15.93 13.36
N TRP A 139 5.94 16.14 14.23
CA TRP A 139 6.14 16.02 15.67
C TRP A 139 6.41 14.58 16.11
N ALA A 140 5.74 13.57 15.53
CA ALA A 140 5.99 12.17 15.79
C ALA A 140 7.43 11.77 15.40
N VAL A 141 7.89 12.21 14.24
CA VAL A 141 9.27 12.00 13.77
C VAL A 141 10.28 12.65 14.71
N GLN A 142 10.08 13.93 15.07
CA GLN A 142 10.96 14.65 15.99
C GLN A 142 11.04 14.00 17.37
N LYS A 143 9.92 13.53 17.93
CA LYS A 143 9.90 12.79 19.19
C LYS A 143 10.68 11.49 19.11
N THR A 144 10.52 10.75 18.01
CA THR A 144 11.23 9.48 17.83
C THR A 144 12.74 9.72 17.71
N VAL A 145 13.18 10.70 16.93
CA VAL A 145 14.59 11.10 16.83
C VAL A 145 15.12 11.54 18.18
N SER A 146 14.38 12.38 18.93
CA SER A 146 14.76 12.79 20.27
C SER A 146 14.94 11.62 21.23
N GLY A 147 14.08 10.59 21.11
CA GLY A 147 14.19 9.35 21.88
C GLY A 147 15.47 8.58 21.55
N LEU A 148 15.72 8.34 20.25
CA LEU A 148 16.93 7.64 19.78
C LEU A 148 18.21 8.40 20.19
N ALA A 149 18.22 9.73 20.04
CA ALA A 149 19.33 10.55 20.43
C ALA A 149 19.65 10.47 21.93
N LYS A 150 18.64 10.36 22.80
CA LYS A 150 18.86 10.15 24.25
C LYS A 150 19.43 8.76 24.57
N LEU A 151 19.00 7.74 23.86
CA LEU A 151 19.44 6.38 24.09
C LEU A 151 20.89 6.16 23.65
N ILE A 152 21.30 6.74 22.53
CA ILE A 152 22.63 6.53 21.93
C ILE A 152 23.63 7.59 22.43
N TYR A 153 23.17 8.82 22.59
CA TYR A 153 23.95 9.98 23.04
C TYR A 153 23.32 10.58 24.29
N PRO A 154 23.43 9.93 25.46
CA PRO A 154 22.78 10.39 26.70
C PRO A 154 23.30 11.73 27.20
N ASP A 155 24.57 12.09 26.93
CA ASP A 155 25.09 13.41 27.22
C ASP A 155 24.42 14.46 26.30
N PRO A 156 23.69 15.45 26.88
CA PRO A 156 23.00 16.47 26.08
C PRO A 156 23.96 17.35 25.27
N HIS A 157 25.23 17.42 25.61
CA HIS A 157 26.26 18.22 24.93
C HIS A 157 27.05 17.41 23.89
N ALA A 158 26.87 16.09 23.85
CA ALA A 158 27.53 15.25 22.86
C ALA A 158 27.10 15.64 21.43
N ALA A 159 28.08 15.85 20.57
CA ALA A 159 27.85 16.05 19.14
C ALA A 159 27.41 14.73 18.51
N ILE A 160 26.32 14.77 17.75
CA ILE A 160 25.84 13.62 17.00
C ILE A 160 26.40 13.70 15.59
N PRO A 161 27.13 12.68 15.10
CA PRO A 161 27.59 12.61 13.72
C PRO A 161 26.42 12.71 12.72
N GLU A 162 26.68 13.23 11.53
CA GLU A 162 25.65 13.40 10.50
C GLU A 162 25.08 12.04 10.06
N GLU A 163 25.93 11.03 9.91
CA GLU A 163 25.55 9.68 9.54
C GLU A 163 24.55 9.07 10.56
N ASP A 164 24.83 9.22 11.85
CA ASP A 164 23.93 8.73 12.89
C ASP A 164 22.63 9.52 12.95
N LEU A 165 22.70 10.84 12.71
CA LEU A 165 21.51 11.67 12.65
C LEU A 165 20.65 11.30 11.43
N GLU A 166 21.26 11.02 10.28
CA GLU A 166 20.57 10.55 9.08
C GLU A 166 19.90 9.19 9.32
N TRP A 167 20.60 8.27 9.98
CA TRP A 167 20.03 6.98 10.35
C TRP A 167 18.80 7.15 11.28
N MET A 168 18.90 8.01 12.30
CA MET A 168 17.80 8.27 13.23
C MET A 168 16.58 8.86 12.54
N ILE A 169 16.78 9.84 11.65
CA ILE A 169 15.66 10.48 10.94
C ILE A 169 14.98 9.50 9.99
N ARG A 170 15.76 8.70 9.26
CA ARG A 170 15.22 7.69 8.35
C ARG A 170 14.39 6.66 9.10
N LEU A 171 14.90 6.09 10.19
CA LEU A 171 14.19 5.12 11.02
C LEU A 171 12.90 5.71 11.60
N ALA A 172 12.96 6.94 12.11
CA ALA A 172 11.79 7.63 12.66
C ALA A 172 10.71 7.84 11.58
N MET A 173 11.11 8.23 10.37
CA MET A 173 10.21 8.40 9.25
C MET A 173 9.62 7.08 8.77
N GLU A 174 10.40 6.00 8.69
CA GLU A 174 9.89 4.67 8.34
C GLU A 174 8.81 4.21 9.33
N CYS A 175 9.07 4.33 10.63
CA CYS A 175 8.11 3.96 11.66
C CYS A 175 6.82 4.79 11.58
N ARG A 176 6.91 6.09 11.32
CA ARG A 176 5.74 6.95 11.18
C ARG A 176 5.02 6.74 9.84
N ARG A 177 5.75 6.50 8.77
CA ARG A 177 5.19 6.19 7.46
C ARG A 177 4.30 4.95 7.50
N ARG A 178 4.71 3.89 8.22
CA ARG A 178 3.87 2.68 8.39
C ARG A 178 2.49 3.02 8.93
N VAL A 179 2.40 3.91 9.91
CA VAL A 179 1.10 4.41 10.41
C VAL A 179 0.31 5.11 9.31
N LYS A 180 0.96 6.03 8.59
CA LYS A 180 0.30 6.86 7.57
C LYS A 180 -0.21 6.02 6.38
N GLU A 181 0.55 5.01 5.97
CA GLU A 181 0.14 4.10 4.90
C GLU A 181 -1.12 3.30 5.26
N GLN A 182 -1.33 2.99 6.55
CA GLN A 182 -2.58 2.36 6.98
C GLN A 182 -3.76 3.34 6.95
N GLN A 183 -3.53 4.60 7.32
CA GLN A 183 -4.54 5.65 7.17
C GLN A 183 -4.92 5.87 5.70
N LYS A 184 -3.95 5.84 4.77
CA LYS A 184 -4.21 5.91 3.32
C LYS A 184 -5.13 4.78 2.85
N ARG A 185 -4.98 3.57 3.39
CA ARG A 185 -5.83 2.42 3.04
C ARG A 185 -7.27 2.58 3.54
N ILE A 186 -7.47 3.22 4.68
CA ILE A 186 -8.78 3.41 5.30
C ILE A 186 -9.50 4.62 4.69
N VAL A 187 -8.80 5.76 4.51
CA VAL A 187 -9.34 7.00 3.95
C VAL A 187 -8.38 7.58 2.90
N PRO A 188 -8.31 6.99 1.69
CA PRO A 188 -7.36 7.41 0.65
C PRO A 188 -7.50 8.88 0.28
N ALA A 189 -8.72 9.39 0.17
CA ALA A 189 -8.98 10.77 -0.25
C ALA A 189 -8.33 11.83 0.66
N GLU A 190 -8.14 11.53 1.94
CA GLU A 190 -7.56 12.46 2.91
C GLU A 190 -6.03 12.40 2.95
N TYR A 191 -5.45 11.19 2.80
CA TYR A 191 -4.04 10.96 3.09
C TYR A 191 -3.16 10.66 1.86
N ARG A 192 -3.73 10.54 0.66
CA ARG A 192 -3.02 10.11 -0.56
C ARG A 192 -1.79 10.94 -0.91
N ASN A 193 -1.82 12.25 -0.66
CA ASN A 193 -0.73 13.16 -1.01
C ASN A 193 0.39 13.21 0.04
N THR A 194 0.28 12.46 1.14
CA THR A 194 1.32 12.45 2.18
C THR A 194 2.47 11.55 1.75
N HIS A 195 3.66 12.10 1.65
CA HIS A 195 4.91 11.35 1.45
C HIS A 195 5.97 11.80 2.44
N PHE A 196 6.92 10.93 2.71
CA PHE A 196 7.96 11.14 3.70
C PHE A 196 9.28 11.41 3.01
N SER A 197 9.81 12.60 3.20
CA SER A 197 11.10 13.02 2.65
C SER A 197 11.85 13.89 3.64
N TYR A 198 13.16 13.95 3.51
CA TYR A 198 14.05 14.83 4.27
C TYR A 198 15.25 15.24 3.45
N THR A 199 15.89 16.32 3.88
CA THR A 199 17.15 16.81 3.33
C THR A 199 18.15 16.98 4.46
N ILE A 200 19.39 16.56 4.27
CA ILE A 200 20.50 16.82 5.21
C ILE A 200 21.24 18.05 4.74
N GLY A 201 21.31 19.04 5.62
CA GLY A 201 21.86 20.35 5.31
C GLY A 201 20.98 21.19 4.39
N PRO A 202 21.23 22.51 4.29
CA PRO A 202 20.40 23.44 3.52
C PRO A 202 20.48 23.22 2.00
N ASP A 203 21.60 22.71 1.50
CA ASP A 203 21.86 22.50 0.08
C ASP A 203 21.85 21.00 -0.30
N GLY A 204 21.34 20.13 0.58
CA GLY A 204 21.31 18.70 0.38
C GLY A 204 20.26 18.28 -0.67
N VAL A 205 20.36 17.03 -1.13
CA VAL A 205 19.38 16.42 -2.03
C VAL A 205 18.23 15.85 -1.18
N GLU A 206 16.99 16.09 -1.61
CA GLU A 206 15.83 15.51 -0.97
C GLU A 206 15.82 13.98 -1.12
N LYS A 207 15.72 13.28 0.00
CA LYS A 207 15.68 11.81 0.09
C LYS A 207 14.29 11.37 0.52
N PHE A 208 13.71 10.46 -0.25
CA PHE A 208 12.41 9.88 0.07
C PHE A 208 12.58 8.62 0.90
N VAL A 209 11.73 8.49 1.92
CA VAL A 209 11.72 7.33 2.80
C VAL A 209 10.56 6.43 2.41
N VAL A 210 10.86 5.17 2.07
CA VAL A 210 9.90 4.12 1.74
C VAL A 210 10.06 2.99 2.75
N THR A 211 8.97 2.36 3.15
CA THR A 211 9.02 1.17 4.02
C THR A 211 9.23 -0.08 3.17
N THR A 212 10.02 -1.02 3.67
CA THR A 212 10.41 -2.22 2.92
C THR A 212 9.23 -3.06 2.48
N GLU A 213 8.21 -3.16 3.30
CA GLU A 213 6.98 -3.90 2.99
C GLU A 213 6.08 -3.22 1.96
N LEU A 214 6.36 -1.95 1.62
CA LEU A 214 5.70 -1.19 0.55
C LEU A 214 6.57 -1.09 -0.71
N GLN A 215 7.84 -1.45 -0.61
CA GLN A 215 8.69 -1.70 -1.76
C GLN A 215 8.25 -3.04 -2.38
N SER A 216 7.10 -3.05 -3.03
CA SER A 216 6.98 -3.98 -4.14
C SER A 216 8.10 -3.58 -5.12
N GLU A 217 9.02 -4.49 -5.41
CA GLU A 217 9.75 -4.46 -6.68
C GLU A 217 8.74 -4.06 -7.72
N ASN A 218 9.07 -3.11 -8.61
CA ASN A 218 8.16 -2.68 -9.66
C ASN A 218 7.43 -3.90 -10.18
N GLU A 219 6.20 -4.11 -9.73
CA GLU A 219 5.45 -5.36 -10.00
C GLU A 219 5.25 -5.48 -11.51
N ILE A 220 5.24 -4.33 -12.18
CA ILE A 220 5.06 -4.22 -13.61
C ILE A 220 6.43 -3.97 -14.25
N GLY A 221 7.04 -5.05 -14.73
CA GLY A 221 8.29 -4.98 -15.49
C GLY A 221 8.10 -4.32 -16.86
N THR A 222 9.20 -3.78 -17.40
CA THR A 222 9.22 -3.16 -18.74
C THR A 222 9.33 -4.18 -19.88
N ASP A 223 9.61 -5.45 -19.57
CA ASP A 223 9.66 -6.51 -20.57
C ASP A 223 8.27 -6.96 -21.00
N PRO A 224 8.06 -7.34 -22.28
CA PRO A 224 6.81 -7.90 -22.75
C PRO A 224 6.40 -9.14 -21.93
N LEU A 225 5.12 -9.20 -21.56
CA LEU A 225 4.58 -10.35 -20.86
C LEU A 225 4.48 -11.59 -21.80
N PRO A 226 4.63 -12.81 -21.30
CA PRO A 226 4.34 -14.01 -22.08
C PRO A 226 2.93 -13.96 -22.71
N PRO A 227 2.72 -14.61 -23.88
CA PRO A 227 1.41 -14.67 -24.52
C PRO A 227 0.32 -15.13 -23.55
N GLY A 228 -0.81 -14.45 -23.54
CA GLY A 228 -1.91 -14.74 -22.63
C GLY A 228 -1.82 -14.11 -21.25
N GLN A 229 -0.75 -13.38 -20.92
CA GLN A 229 -0.64 -12.64 -19.67
C GLN A 229 -0.93 -11.15 -19.87
N VAL A 230 -1.70 -10.56 -18.95
CA VAL A 230 -2.11 -9.16 -19.01
C VAL A 230 -2.13 -8.55 -17.62
N TRP A 231 -1.49 -7.39 -17.45
CA TRP A 231 -1.69 -6.54 -16.30
C TRP A 231 -2.99 -5.75 -16.45
N SER A 232 -3.86 -5.83 -15.48
CA SER A 232 -5.15 -5.13 -15.51
C SER A 232 -5.46 -4.51 -14.16
N ILE A 233 -6.01 -3.30 -14.17
CA ILE A 233 -6.53 -2.67 -12.97
C ILE A 233 -8.05 -2.81 -12.97
N SER A 234 -8.58 -3.40 -11.89
CA SER A 234 -9.99 -3.35 -11.56
C SER A 234 -10.34 -1.93 -11.09
N PRO A 235 -11.41 -1.31 -11.62
CA PRO A 235 -11.84 -0.01 -11.11
C PRO A 235 -12.41 -0.06 -9.69
N GLY A 236 -12.63 -1.28 -9.14
CA GLY A 236 -13.32 -1.44 -7.88
C GLY A 236 -14.84 -1.23 -8.01
N ASN A 237 -15.49 -1.08 -6.87
CA ASN A 237 -16.91 -0.75 -6.74
C ASN A 237 -17.13 0.16 -5.52
N MET A 238 -18.37 0.31 -5.03
CA MET A 238 -18.67 1.15 -3.86
C MET A 238 -17.94 0.71 -2.58
N ASP A 239 -17.62 -0.58 -2.48
CA ASP A 239 -17.02 -1.20 -1.28
C ASP A 239 -15.53 -1.57 -1.49
N GLU A 240 -15.02 -1.47 -2.72
CA GLU A 240 -13.65 -1.86 -3.07
C GLU A 240 -12.95 -0.75 -3.86
N HIS A 241 -11.74 -0.41 -3.45
CA HIS A 241 -10.85 0.49 -4.18
C HIS A 241 -10.28 -0.17 -5.46
N PRO A 242 -9.74 0.61 -6.41
CA PRO A 242 -9.00 0.07 -7.53
C PRO A 242 -7.92 -0.90 -7.10
N GLY A 243 -7.73 -1.96 -7.84
CA GLY A 243 -6.75 -2.99 -7.52
C GLY A 243 -6.01 -3.49 -8.74
N LEU A 244 -4.70 -3.79 -8.57
CA LEU A 244 -3.85 -4.37 -9.60
C LEU A 244 -3.94 -5.90 -9.62
N TYR A 245 -4.16 -6.43 -10.81
CA TYR A 245 -4.22 -7.86 -11.06
C TYR A 245 -3.38 -8.26 -12.26
N ARG A 246 -2.85 -9.48 -12.22
CA ARG A 246 -2.35 -10.16 -13.40
C ARG A 246 -3.32 -11.27 -13.78
N ILE A 247 -3.80 -11.20 -15.01
CA ILE A 247 -4.64 -12.23 -15.61
C ILE A 247 -3.71 -13.13 -16.42
N GLU A 248 -3.72 -14.42 -16.15
CA GLU A 248 -2.89 -15.41 -16.82
C GLU A 248 -3.82 -16.38 -17.55
N VAL A 249 -3.63 -16.52 -18.86
CA VAL A 249 -4.43 -17.39 -19.73
C VAL A 249 -3.50 -18.32 -20.48
N THR A 250 -3.85 -19.59 -20.48
CA THR A 250 -3.24 -20.60 -21.34
C THR A 250 -4.29 -21.22 -22.25
N SER A 251 -3.92 -21.55 -23.48
CA SER A 251 -4.81 -22.22 -24.44
C SER A 251 -4.30 -23.62 -24.76
N GLY A 252 -5.23 -24.57 -24.89
CA GLY A 252 -4.95 -25.94 -25.24
C GLY A 252 -6.08 -26.56 -26.10
N PRO A 253 -5.96 -27.85 -26.52
CA PRO A 253 -7.03 -28.52 -27.24
C PRO A 253 -8.24 -28.72 -26.31
N GLY A 254 -9.44 -28.45 -26.82
CA GLY A 254 -10.68 -28.54 -26.05
C GLY A 254 -11.67 -27.48 -26.39
N SER A 255 -12.56 -27.14 -25.46
CA SER A 255 -13.54 -26.05 -25.65
C SER A 255 -13.90 -25.37 -24.33
N GLY A 256 -14.17 -24.07 -24.40
CA GLY A 256 -14.65 -23.26 -23.28
C GLY A 256 -13.55 -22.67 -22.40
N VAL A 257 -13.95 -21.95 -21.36
CA VAL A 257 -13.06 -21.25 -20.42
C VAL A 257 -13.22 -21.83 -19.02
N LYS A 258 -12.09 -22.16 -18.39
CA LYS A 258 -12.01 -22.66 -17.01
C LYS A 258 -11.26 -21.69 -16.12
N ILE A 259 -11.86 -21.29 -15.01
CA ILE A 259 -11.21 -20.47 -13.99
C ILE A 259 -10.56 -21.40 -12.96
N LEU A 260 -9.25 -21.22 -12.75
CA LEU A 260 -8.45 -22.07 -11.85
C LEU A 260 -8.43 -21.59 -10.40
N ASN A 261 -8.86 -20.37 -10.12
CA ASN A 261 -8.91 -19.83 -8.76
C ASN A 261 -9.84 -20.64 -7.85
N ARG A 262 -9.40 -20.90 -6.62
CA ARG A 262 -10.22 -21.54 -5.58
C ARG A 262 -10.08 -20.79 -4.25
N PRO A 263 -11.17 -20.20 -3.68
CA PRO A 263 -12.51 -20.08 -4.28
C PRO A 263 -12.49 -19.18 -5.52
N GLN A 264 -13.48 -19.32 -6.40
CA GLN A 264 -13.63 -18.45 -7.58
C GLN A 264 -14.24 -17.11 -7.15
N PRO A 265 -13.59 -15.96 -7.39
CA PRO A 265 -14.17 -14.65 -7.08
C PRO A 265 -15.39 -14.39 -7.97
N PRO A 266 -16.58 -14.12 -7.41
CA PRO A 266 -17.82 -14.00 -8.20
C PRO A 266 -17.75 -12.92 -9.29
N ALA A 267 -17.21 -11.75 -9.00
CA ALA A 267 -17.07 -10.66 -9.95
C ALA A 267 -16.10 -10.99 -11.10
N PHE A 268 -15.06 -11.79 -10.82
CA PHE A 268 -14.15 -12.27 -11.84
C PHE A 268 -14.77 -13.33 -12.75
N VAL A 269 -15.62 -14.20 -12.18
CA VAL A 269 -16.41 -15.17 -12.98
C VAL A 269 -17.29 -14.45 -13.99
N GLU A 270 -17.95 -13.36 -13.59
CA GLU A 270 -18.74 -12.52 -14.48
C GLU A 270 -17.87 -11.86 -15.56
N SER A 271 -16.75 -11.23 -15.17
CA SER A 271 -15.79 -10.64 -16.10
C SER A 271 -15.26 -11.65 -17.12
N THR A 272 -15.00 -12.88 -16.68
CA THR A 272 -14.54 -13.98 -17.58
C THR A 272 -15.63 -14.39 -18.59
N ARG A 273 -16.87 -14.49 -18.15
CA ARG A 273 -18.01 -14.78 -19.06
C ARG A 273 -18.18 -13.71 -20.12
N TYR A 274 -18.06 -12.42 -19.76
CA TYR A 274 -18.13 -11.34 -20.72
C TYR A 274 -16.97 -11.37 -21.72
N GLY A 275 -15.76 -11.64 -21.27
CA GLY A 275 -14.59 -11.81 -22.12
C GLY A 275 -14.75 -12.97 -23.10
N GLU A 276 -15.18 -14.13 -22.61
CA GLU A 276 -15.45 -15.34 -23.44
C GLU A 276 -16.53 -15.08 -24.50
N GLN A 277 -17.67 -14.53 -24.08
CA GLN A 277 -18.78 -14.27 -25.00
C GLN A 277 -18.40 -13.27 -26.10
N ASN A 278 -17.63 -12.24 -25.75
CA ASN A 278 -17.13 -11.27 -26.72
C ASN A 278 -16.12 -11.90 -27.68
N LEU A 279 -15.23 -12.77 -27.20
CA LEU A 279 -14.32 -13.49 -28.08
C LEU A 279 -15.07 -14.33 -29.10
N TYR A 280 -16.10 -15.08 -28.66
CA TYR A 280 -16.86 -15.95 -29.57
C TYR A 280 -17.73 -15.19 -30.57
N THR A 281 -18.34 -14.06 -30.16
CA THR A 281 -19.21 -13.28 -31.03
C THR A 281 -18.44 -12.41 -32.03
N ARG A 282 -17.26 -11.94 -31.64
CA ARG A 282 -16.42 -11.04 -32.43
C ARG A 282 -15.11 -11.67 -32.90
N ALA A 283 -15.03 -13.00 -32.94
CA ALA A 283 -13.82 -13.74 -33.24
C ALA A 283 -13.11 -13.23 -34.51
N ARG A 284 -13.86 -13.08 -35.60
CA ARG A 284 -13.32 -12.65 -36.90
C ARG A 284 -12.66 -11.27 -36.85
N GLU A 285 -13.18 -10.35 -36.01
CA GLU A 285 -12.65 -9.01 -35.85
C GLU A 285 -11.41 -8.96 -34.96
N LEU A 286 -11.36 -9.83 -33.93
CA LEU A 286 -10.35 -9.84 -32.90
C LEU A 286 -9.16 -10.74 -33.24
N VAL A 287 -9.44 -11.95 -33.71
CA VAL A 287 -8.42 -13.01 -33.92
C VAL A 287 -8.35 -13.53 -35.35
N GLY A 288 -9.09 -12.93 -36.28
CA GLY A 288 -9.07 -13.27 -37.71
C GLY A 288 -9.62 -14.66 -37.97
N ASP A 289 -8.85 -15.46 -38.71
CA ASP A 289 -9.28 -16.83 -39.13
C ASP A 289 -9.10 -17.89 -38.05
N ARG A 290 -8.61 -17.56 -36.85
CA ARG A 290 -8.46 -18.50 -35.76
C ARG A 290 -9.83 -18.79 -35.12
N ASP A 291 -10.11 -20.10 -34.90
CA ASP A 291 -11.36 -20.53 -34.24
C ASP A 291 -11.15 -20.66 -32.73
N PRO A 292 -11.71 -19.73 -31.90
CA PRO A 292 -11.59 -19.83 -30.46
C PRO A 292 -12.41 -20.98 -29.86
N ARG A 293 -13.39 -21.52 -30.57
CA ARG A 293 -14.25 -22.61 -30.06
C ARG A 293 -13.57 -23.96 -30.08
N GLY A 294 -12.53 -24.11 -30.88
CA GLY A 294 -11.68 -25.33 -30.91
C GLY A 294 -10.61 -25.38 -29.80
N HIS A 295 -10.61 -24.38 -28.91
CA HIS A 295 -9.61 -24.26 -27.83
C HIS A 295 -10.27 -24.23 -26.45
N GLU A 296 -9.65 -24.91 -25.47
CA GLU A 296 -9.93 -24.75 -24.06
C GLU A 296 -8.97 -23.73 -23.48
N PHE A 297 -9.51 -22.75 -22.74
CA PHE A 297 -8.72 -21.73 -22.07
C PHE A 297 -8.75 -21.96 -20.56
N SER A 298 -7.59 -22.00 -19.94
CA SER A 298 -7.44 -21.97 -18.48
C SER A 298 -7.04 -20.56 -18.05
N VAL A 299 -7.85 -19.97 -17.17
CA VAL A 299 -7.68 -18.57 -16.71
C VAL A 299 -7.42 -18.54 -15.22
N GLN A 300 -6.40 -17.78 -14.80
CA GLN A 300 -6.08 -17.54 -13.41
C GLN A 300 -5.97 -16.03 -13.15
N LEU A 301 -6.55 -15.58 -12.04
CA LEU A 301 -6.43 -14.22 -11.52
C LEU A 301 -5.42 -14.20 -10.38
N ARG A 302 -4.44 -13.31 -10.45
CA ARG A 302 -3.50 -13.04 -9.35
C ARG A 302 -3.66 -11.59 -8.91
N ALA A 303 -4.00 -11.38 -7.63
CA ALA A 303 -4.06 -10.06 -7.02
C ALA A 303 -2.68 -9.62 -6.53
N PHE A 304 -2.36 -8.35 -6.71
CA PHE A 304 -1.10 -7.73 -6.28
C PHE A 304 -1.32 -6.56 -5.29
N ASP A 305 -2.53 -6.46 -4.78
CA ASP A 305 -2.90 -5.53 -3.72
C ASP A 305 -4.07 -6.07 -2.89
N THR A 306 -4.68 -5.21 -2.07
CA THR A 306 -5.74 -5.59 -1.13
C THR A 306 -7.10 -5.87 -1.76
N SER A 307 -7.30 -5.58 -3.04
CA SER A 307 -8.56 -5.84 -3.74
C SER A 307 -8.73 -7.35 -4.00
N ARG A 308 -9.92 -7.88 -3.79
CA ARG A 308 -10.15 -9.34 -3.74
C ARG A 308 -11.05 -9.88 -4.82
N SER A 309 -12.04 -9.10 -5.26
CA SER A 309 -13.10 -9.63 -6.12
C SER A 309 -12.86 -9.41 -7.61
N GLY A 310 -12.04 -8.42 -7.98
CA GLY A 310 -11.68 -8.10 -9.36
C GLY A 310 -12.87 -7.75 -10.24
N PRO A 311 -13.77 -6.82 -9.85
CA PRO A 311 -14.83 -6.36 -10.71
C PRO A 311 -14.27 -5.60 -11.91
N GLY A 312 -14.96 -5.64 -13.05
CA GLY A 312 -14.61 -4.84 -14.22
C GLY A 312 -13.33 -5.25 -14.96
N LEU A 313 -12.86 -6.50 -14.81
CA LEU A 313 -11.67 -7.03 -15.49
C LEU A 313 -11.97 -7.66 -16.87
N GLY A 314 -13.18 -7.51 -17.40
CA GLY A 314 -13.62 -8.18 -18.61
C GLY A 314 -12.76 -7.89 -19.84
N LEU A 315 -12.26 -6.67 -20.00
CA LEU A 315 -11.36 -6.34 -21.08
C LEU A 315 -10.01 -7.03 -20.93
N GLY A 316 -9.41 -7.01 -19.74
CA GLY A 316 -8.16 -7.70 -19.47
C GLY A 316 -8.25 -9.21 -19.74
N VAL A 317 -9.37 -9.83 -19.37
CA VAL A 317 -9.63 -11.24 -19.71
C VAL A 317 -9.71 -11.45 -21.23
N LEU A 318 -10.45 -10.61 -21.95
CA LEU A 318 -10.56 -10.70 -23.41
C LEU A 318 -9.19 -10.59 -24.09
N LEU A 319 -8.36 -9.63 -23.67
CA LEU A 319 -7.00 -9.46 -24.18
C LEU A 319 -6.11 -10.68 -23.88
N GLY A 320 -6.23 -11.25 -22.68
CA GLY A 320 -5.53 -12.47 -22.30
C GLY A 320 -5.94 -13.66 -23.17
N LEU A 321 -7.23 -13.85 -23.39
CA LEU A 321 -7.75 -14.91 -24.28
C LEU A 321 -7.26 -14.73 -25.72
N CYS A 322 -7.32 -13.51 -26.26
CA CYS A 322 -6.80 -13.19 -27.60
C CYS A 322 -5.28 -13.40 -27.67
N GLY A 323 -4.51 -12.93 -26.69
CA GLY A 323 -3.07 -13.10 -26.64
C GLY A 323 -2.65 -14.57 -26.59
N ALA A 324 -3.33 -15.38 -25.78
CA ALA A 324 -3.10 -16.83 -25.72
C ALA A 324 -3.42 -17.54 -27.04
N LEU A 325 -4.52 -17.17 -27.69
CA LEU A 325 -4.92 -17.77 -28.97
C LEU A 325 -4.01 -17.33 -30.13
N LEU A 326 -3.64 -16.05 -30.16
CA LEU A 326 -2.75 -15.48 -31.21
C LEU A 326 -1.29 -15.82 -30.99
N GLN A 327 -0.91 -16.32 -29.79
CA GLN A 327 0.47 -16.50 -29.36
C GLN A 327 1.28 -15.18 -29.43
N LYS A 328 0.63 -14.08 -29.06
CA LYS A 328 1.24 -12.75 -29.03
C LYS A 328 1.32 -12.20 -27.60
N SER A 329 2.45 -11.58 -27.32
CA SER A 329 2.73 -10.92 -26.05
C SER A 329 2.02 -9.57 -25.94
N VAL A 330 1.73 -9.15 -24.72
CA VAL A 330 1.32 -7.78 -24.40
C VAL A 330 2.58 -6.95 -24.15
N LYS A 331 2.54 -5.68 -24.53
CA LYS A 331 3.63 -4.72 -24.33
C LYS A 331 4.05 -4.68 -22.86
N GLY A 332 5.36 -4.64 -22.64
CA GLY A 332 5.91 -4.47 -21.29
C GLY A 332 5.56 -3.12 -20.69
N GLY A 333 5.41 -3.07 -19.38
CA GLY A 333 5.04 -1.85 -18.67
C GLY A 333 3.59 -1.36 -18.90
N LEU A 334 2.80 -2.08 -19.72
CA LEU A 334 1.43 -1.70 -20.03
C LEU A 334 0.43 -2.30 -19.03
N VAL A 335 -0.43 -1.45 -18.51
CA VAL A 335 -1.60 -1.82 -17.72
C VAL A 335 -2.87 -1.48 -18.46
N VAL A 336 -3.86 -2.35 -18.37
CA VAL A 336 -5.15 -2.16 -19.03
C VAL A 336 -6.25 -1.94 -17.98
N ALA A 337 -7.06 -0.92 -18.17
CA ALA A 337 -8.27 -0.68 -17.38
C ALA A 337 -9.49 -0.64 -18.29
N GLY A 338 -10.55 -1.38 -17.93
CA GLY A 338 -11.80 -1.35 -18.67
C GLY A 338 -12.75 -2.48 -18.33
N ALA A 339 -13.98 -2.13 -18.04
CA ALA A 339 -15.07 -3.05 -17.84
C ALA A 339 -15.78 -3.30 -19.18
N LEU A 340 -15.87 -4.56 -19.56
CA LEU A 340 -16.53 -5.02 -20.77
C LEU A 340 -17.89 -5.61 -20.39
N ASN A 341 -18.94 -5.21 -21.07
CA ASN A 341 -20.26 -5.80 -20.87
C ASN A 341 -20.57 -6.92 -21.89
N LEU A 342 -21.67 -7.60 -21.68
CA LEU A 342 -22.08 -8.74 -22.52
C LEU A 342 -22.22 -8.35 -24.00
N GLY A 343 -22.69 -7.15 -24.29
CA GLY A 343 -22.86 -6.64 -25.64
C GLY A 343 -21.58 -6.19 -26.34
N GLY A 344 -20.44 -6.23 -25.66
CA GLY A 344 -19.15 -5.79 -26.20
C GLY A 344 -18.86 -4.30 -26.10
N SER A 345 -19.74 -3.55 -25.44
CA SER A 345 -19.49 -2.14 -25.11
C SER A 345 -18.59 -2.03 -23.88
N ILE A 346 -17.88 -0.91 -23.81
CA ILE A 346 -17.02 -0.60 -22.67
C ILE A 346 -17.81 0.26 -21.69
N ASP A 347 -17.91 -0.19 -20.46
CA ASP A 347 -18.60 0.55 -19.40
C ASP A 347 -17.75 1.74 -18.92
N PRO A 348 -18.40 2.85 -18.50
CA PRO A 348 -17.69 4.01 -17.99
C PRO A 348 -16.90 3.69 -16.72
N ILE A 349 -15.70 4.26 -16.61
CA ILE A 349 -14.90 4.27 -15.39
C ILE A 349 -15.10 5.61 -14.69
N HIS A 350 -15.32 5.61 -13.37
CA HIS A 350 -15.64 6.82 -12.60
C HIS A 350 -14.49 7.32 -11.73
N ASN A 351 -13.39 6.56 -11.62
CA ASN A 351 -12.23 6.84 -10.77
C ASN A 351 -10.91 6.76 -11.55
N ALA A 352 -10.88 7.35 -12.73
CA ALA A 352 -9.75 7.29 -13.66
C ALA A 352 -8.45 7.85 -13.05
N VAL A 353 -8.51 8.86 -12.18
CA VAL A 353 -7.34 9.42 -11.49
C VAL A 353 -6.74 8.42 -10.51
N GLU A 354 -7.55 7.76 -9.69
CA GLU A 354 -7.08 6.74 -8.74
C GLU A 354 -6.44 5.54 -9.47
N ILE A 355 -6.99 5.15 -10.62
CA ILE A 355 -6.43 4.09 -11.46
C ILE A 355 -5.07 4.50 -12.02
N ALA A 356 -4.92 5.75 -12.50
CA ALA A 356 -3.66 6.25 -13.01
C ALA A 356 -2.60 6.36 -11.91
N GLU A 357 -2.97 6.87 -10.74
CA GLU A 357 -2.10 6.93 -9.56
C GLU A 357 -1.63 5.53 -9.13
N LEU A 358 -2.53 4.55 -9.09
CA LEU A 358 -2.17 3.16 -8.77
C LEU A 358 -1.24 2.55 -9.83
N ALA A 359 -1.49 2.78 -11.11
CA ALA A 359 -0.63 2.28 -12.18
C ALA A 359 0.80 2.83 -12.06
N ILE A 360 0.95 4.13 -11.75
CA ILE A 360 2.25 4.79 -11.53
C ILE A 360 2.94 4.21 -10.29
N ASP A 361 2.22 4.06 -9.19
CA ASP A 361 2.75 3.50 -7.93
C ASP A 361 3.29 2.07 -8.11
N LYS A 362 2.66 1.30 -9.01
CA LYS A 362 3.04 -0.07 -9.35
C LYS A 362 4.10 -0.18 -10.47
N GLY A 363 4.63 0.94 -10.94
CA GLY A 363 5.71 0.99 -11.91
C GLY A 363 5.28 0.83 -13.37
N ALA A 364 3.99 1.03 -13.69
CA ALA A 364 3.54 1.04 -15.08
C ALA A 364 4.16 2.20 -15.84
N THR A 365 4.59 1.96 -17.07
CA THR A 365 5.06 2.98 -18.01
C THR A 365 3.98 3.42 -18.98
N ALA A 366 2.95 2.59 -19.18
CA ALA A 366 1.81 2.89 -20.02
C ALA A 366 0.49 2.40 -19.39
N LEU A 367 -0.58 3.18 -19.58
CA LEU A 367 -1.93 2.85 -19.11
C LEU A 367 -2.91 2.98 -20.25
N LEU A 368 -3.63 1.90 -20.55
CA LEU A 368 -4.65 1.85 -21.57
C LEU A 368 -6.04 1.97 -20.95
N MET A 369 -6.77 3.04 -21.26
CA MET A 369 -8.06 3.39 -20.65
C MET A 369 -9.13 3.68 -21.69
N PRO A 370 -10.45 3.55 -21.35
CA PRO A 370 -11.54 4.00 -22.21
C PRO A 370 -11.47 5.51 -22.48
N VAL A 371 -11.79 5.92 -23.68
CA VAL A 371 -11.85 7.36 -24.05
C VAL A 371 -12.83 8.14 -23.18
N SER A 372 -13.87 7.50 -22.65
CA SER A 372 -14.84 8.11 -21.73
C SER A 372 -14.22 8.63 -20.43
N SER A 373 -13.06 8.08 -20.03
CA SER A 373 -12.33 8.49 -18.83
C SER A 373 -11.50 9.76 -19.00
N ARG A 374 -11.27 10.21 -20.24
CA ARG A 374 -10.32 11.29 -20.57
C ARG A 374 -10.58 12.59 -19.78
N LYS A 375 -11.87 12.95 -19.63
CA LYS A 375 -12.22 14.20 -18.91
C LYS A 375 -11.85 14.17 -17.42
N GLN A 376 -11.86 13.01 -16.79
CA GLN A 376 -11.53 12.86 -15.38
C GLN A 376 -10.04 13.08 -15.12
N LEU A 377 -9.19 12.77 -16.09
CA LEU A 377 -7.73 12.90 -15.99
C LEU A 377 -7.21 14.35 -16.03
N PHE A 378 -8.08 15.34 -16.32
CA PHE A 378 -7.72 16.76 -16.10
C PHE A 378 -7.42 17.06 -14.61
N ASN A 379 -7.87 16.22 -13.70
CA ASN A 379 -7.61 16.33 -12.26
C ASN A 379 -6.34 15.57 -11.82
N LEU A 380 -5.65 14.89 -12.74
CA LEU A 380 -4.38 14.22 -12.43
C LEU A 380 -3.29 15.30 -12.28
N PRO A 381 -2.52 15.27 -11.18
CA PRO A 381 -1.41 16.20 -10.98
C PRO A 381 -0.38 16.14 -12.13
N ASP A 382 0.14 17.29 -12.53
CA ASP A 382 1.07 17.40 -13.68
C ASP A 382 2.34 16.57 -13.49
N ASP A 383 2.85 16.46 -12.28
CA ASP A 383 4.02 15.64 -11.92
C ASP A 383 3.78 14.14 -12.09
N LEU A 384 2.54 13.69 -11.96
CA LEU A 384 2.14 12.30 -12.22
C LEU A 384 1.84 12.07 -13.71
N ALA A 385 1.21 13.03 -14.36
CA ALA A 385 0.88 12.93 -15.78
C ALA A 385 2.11 12.75 -16.70
N THR A 386 3.29 13.22 -16.25
CA THR A 386 4.56 13.03 -16.97
C THR A 386 5.21 11.66 -16.77
N LYS A 387 4.77 10.87 -15.78
CA LYS A 387 5.38 9.59 -15.41
C LYS A 387 4.82 8.39 -16.17
N ILE A 388 3.68 8.54 -16.83
CA ILE A 388 2.98 7.44 -17.49
C ILE A 388 2.40 7.88 -18.83
N ASP A 389 2.54 7.05 -19.86
CA ASP A 389 1.89 7.25 -21.15
C ASP A 389 0.45 6.75 -21.09
N ILE A 390 -0.52 7.68 -21.07
CA ILE A 390 -1.94 7.32 -21.01
C ILE A 390 -2.51 7.24 -22.42
N GLN A 391 -2.84 6.05 -22.84
CA GLN A 391 -3.42 5.73 -24.13
C GLN A 391 -4.92 5.46 -24.00
N PHE A 392 -5.72 5.94 -24.97
CA PHE A 392 -7.16 5.77 -24.96
C PHE A 392 -7.61 4.81 -26.05
N TYR A 393 -8.70 4.07 -25.81
CA TYR A 393 -9.33 3.21 -26.78
C TYR A 393 -10.86 3.44 -26.80
N LEU A 394 -11.48 3.20 -27.94
CA LEU A 394 -12.92 3.31 -28.16
C LEU A 394 -13.64 1.97 -28.00
N ASP A 395 -13.02 0.90 -28.46
CA ASP A 395 -13.59 -0.45 -28.43
C ASP A 395 -12.54 -1.52 -28.12
N SER A 396 -12.97 -2.76 -27.93
CA SER A 396 -12.12 -3.87 -27.58
C SER A 396 -11.10 -4.25 -28.68
N LYS A 397 -11.40 -3.98 -29.96
CA LYS A 397 -10.48 -4.23 -31.07
C LYS A 397 -9.32 -3.23 -31.03
N GLU A 398 -9.60 -1.96 -30.85
CA GLU A 398 -8.57 -0.92 -30.72
C GLU A 398 -7.70 -1.19 -29.48
N ALA A 399 -8.33 -1.58 -28.34
CA ALA A 399 -7.61 -1.96 -27.15
C ALA A 399 -6.65 -3.13 -27.41
N LEU A 400 -7.08 -4.17 -28.14
CA LEU A 400 -6.25 -5.31 -28.52
C LEU A 400 -5.05 -4.87 -29.36
N VAL A 401 -5.27 -4.09 -30.41
CA VAL A 401 -4.18 -3.62 -31.29
C VAL A 401 -3.17 -2.78 -30.54
N LYS A 402 -3.62 -1.89 -29.65
CA LYS A 402 -2.73 -1.05 -28.84
C LYS A 402 -1.96 -1.81 -27.76
N SER A 403 -2.50 -2.90 -27.29
CA SER A 403 -1.90 -3.70 -26.19
C SER A 403 -0.87 -4.71 -26.67
N LEU A 404 -0.98 -5.22 -27.90
CA LEU A 404 -0.05 -6.25 -28.38
C LEU A 404 1.33 -5.65 -28.68
N ALA A 405 2.36 -6.43 -28.34
CA ALA A 405 3.71 -6.18 -28.79
C ALA A 405 3.83 -6.50 -30.30
N ASP A 406 4.71 -5.80 -30.99
CA ASP A 406 4.95 -5.98 -32.43
C ASP A 406 5.42 -7.37 -32.80
#